data_806d4b0480e5b922963a177885b93a88
#
_entry.id   806d4b0480e5b922963a177885b93a88
#
_cell.length_a   1.000
_cell.length_b   1.000
_cell.length_c   1.000
_cell.angle_alpha   90.00
_cell.angle_beta   90.00
_cell.angle_gamma   90.00
#
_symmetry.space_group_name_H-M   'P 1'
#
loop_
_entity.id
_entity.type
_entity.pdbx_description
1 polymer ?
#
loop_
_entity_poly.entity_id
_entity_poly.type
_entity_poly.pdbx_seq_one_letter_code
_entity_poly.pdbx_strand_id
1 'polypeptide(L)'
;MNPKLRNMTSLYLVREGEVLCLYRIGSRVFSANRYIGSCGGHFEEEELNDPHRCILREMQEELGLVEDDIEGLSLRYITHRLAKGEIRQNYYFFAKLKEDRELSSNEGQLRWVSYEQIPELPMPVSAKHMILHYLSTGRFDETLYCGITEEGGTNFVPMAEFEG
;
A
#
# COMPACT_ATOMS: atom_id res chain seq x y z
N MET A 1 15.47 -7.10 -23.25
CA MET A 1 14.18 -6.66 -22.66
C MET A 1 14.31 -5.21 -22.21
N ASN A 2 13.35 -4.37 -22.56
CA ASN A 2 13.38 -2.94 -22.18
C ASN A 2 12.03 -2.56 -21.52
N PRO A 3 11.72 -3.07 -20.34
CA PRO A 3 10.45 -2.79 -19.69
C PRO A 3 10.37 -1.33 -19.24
N LYS A 4 9.15 -0.79 -19.22
CA LYS A 4 8.88 0.51 -18.63
C LYS A 4 8.70 0.36 -17.12
N LEU A 5 8.93 1.43 -16.37
CA LEU A 5 8.68 1.47 -14.94
C LEU A 5 7.28 2.03 -14.68
N ARG A 6 6.61 1.44 -13.71
CA ARG A 6 5.35 1.95 -13.20
C ARG A 6 5.43 2.05 -11.69
N ASN A 7 5.63 3.28 -11.20
CA ASN A 7 5.78 3.56 -9.79
C ASN A 7 4.46 3.99 -9.17
N MET A 8 4.10 3.35 -8.05
CA MET A 8 2.87 3.64 -7.32
C MET A 8 3.13 3.62 -5.82
N THR A 9 2.41 4.43 -5.09
CA THR A 9 2.36 4.37 -3.62
C THR A 9 1.01 3.85 -3.15
N SER A 10 1.00 3.27 -1.97
CA SER A 10 -0.22 2.94 -1.23
C SER A 10 0.02 3.22 0.26
N LEU A 11 -1.02 3.70 0.93
CA LEU A 11 -1.03 3.88 2.37
C LEU A 11 -2.07 2.95 2.98
N TYR A 12 -1.70 2.26 4.03
CA TYR A 12 -2.63 1.52 4.88
C TYR A 12 -2.66 2.18 6.26
N LEU A 13 -3.79 2.78 6.60
CA LEU A 13 -4.02 3.27 7.95
C LEU A 13 -4.41 2.08 8.82
N VAL A 14 -3.78 1.98 9.97
CA VAL A 14 -3.99 0.88 10.92
C VAL A 14 -4.43 1.42 12.27
N ARG A 15 -5.14 0.60 12.99
CA ARG A 15 -5.47 0.78 14.40
C ARG A 15 -5.48 -0.61 15.04
N GLU A 16 -5.73 -0.70 16.32
CA GLU A 16 -5.68 -1.98 17.02
C GLU A 16 -6.56 -3.04 16.34
N GLY A 17 -5.92 -4.10 15.80
CA GLY A 17 -6.60 -5.24 15.20
C GLY A 17 -7.29 -4.99 13.87
N GLU A 18 -7.15 -3.78 13.29
CA GLU A 18 -7.84 -3.42 12.05
C GLU A 18 -6.96 -2.62 11.09
N VAL A 19 -7.29 -2.72 9.82
CA VAL A 19 -6.69 -1.92 8.75
C VAL A 19 -7.79 -1.26 7.92
N LEU A 20 -7.58 -0.01 7.55
CA LEU A 20 -8.51 0.72 6.69
C LEU A 20 -8.22 0.39 5.23
N CYS A 21 -9.18 -0.21 4.57
CA CYS A 21 -9.12 -0.52 3.16
C CYS A 21 -10.15 0.27 2.39
N LEU A 22 -9.82 0.59 1.15
CA LEU A 22 -10.77 1.13 0.20
C LEU A 22 -11.39 -0.05 -0.56
N TYR A 23 -12.70 -0.19 -0.45
CA TYR A 23 -13.44 -1.15 -1.26
C TYR A 23 -13.83 -0.49 -2.58
N ARG A 24 -13.26 -1.00 -3.66
CA ARG A 24 -13.44 -0.47 -5.00
C ARG A 24 -14.33 -1.40 -5.80
N ILE A 25 -15.40 -0.85 -6.35
CA ILE A 25 -16.32 -1.58 -7.22
C ILE A 25 -15.68 -1.73 -8.59
N GLY A 26 -15.70 -2.95 -9.12
CA GLY A 26 -15.19 -3.23 -10.45
C GLY A 26 -15.93 -2.44 -11.53
N SER A 27 -15.21 -2.03 -12.57
CA SER A 27 -15.76 -1.35 -13.74
C SER A 27 -15.56 -2.22 -14.98
N ARG A 28 -15.93 -1.70 -16.15
CA ARG A 28 -15.66 -2.41 -17.43
C ARG A 28 -14.17 -2.66 -17.67
N VAL A 29 -13.30 -1.87 -17.02
CA VAL A 29 -11.84 -1.99 -17.13
C VAL A 29 -11.29 -2.95 -16.07
N PHE A 30 -11.96 -3.04 -14.90
CA PHE A 30 -11.57 -3.93 -13.80
C PHE A 30 -12.74 -4.88 -13.52
N SER A 31 -12.54 -6.15 -13.80
CA SER A 31 -13.59 -7.15 -13.82
C SER A 31 -14.11 -7.58 -12.44
N ALA A 32 -13.51 -7.15 -11.32
CA ALA A 32 -13.89 -7.59 -9.99
C ALA A 32 -13.80 -6.48 -8.95
N ASN A 33 -14.73 -6.53 -7.98
CA ASN A 33 -14.65 -5.70 -6.78
C ASN A 33 -13.46 -6.15 -5.93
N ARG A 34 -12.74 -5.21 -5.31
CA ARG A 34 -11.58 -5.55 -4.51
C ARG A 34 -11.28 -4.50 -3.44
N TYR A 35 -10.55 -4.95 -2.44
CA TYR A 35 -10.01 -4.10 -1.38
C TYR A 35 -8.59 -3.69 -1.74
N ILE A 36 -8.30 -2.41 -1.62
CA ILE A 36 -6.99 -1.83 -1.82
C ILE A 36 -6.61 -0.98 -0.61
N GLY A 37 -5.42 -0.39 -0.61
CA GLY A 37 -4.99 0.49 0.49
C GLY A 37 -5.94 1.66 0.73
N SER A 38 -5.81 2.30 1.86
CA SER A 38 -6.65 3.44 2.25
C SER A 38 -6.62 4.55 1.21
N CYS A 39 -5.45 4.82 0.63
CA CYS A 39 -5.22 5.73 -0.49
C CYS A 39 -3.93 5.38 -1.20
N GLY A 40 -3.69 6.00 -2.34
CA GLY A 40 -2.45 5.84 -3.09
C GLY A 40 -2.64 6.17 -4.56
N GLY A 41 -1.55 6.13 -5.30
CA GLY A 41 -1.59 6.40 -6.73
C GLY A 41 -0.21 6.48 -7.36
N HIS A 42 -0.21 6.87 -8.63
CA HIS A 42 1.00 6.99 -9.42
C HIS A 42 1.85 8.18 -8.99
N PHE A 43 3.17 8.04 -9.11
CA PHE A 43 4.11 9.13 -8.93
C PHE A 43 3.89 10.19 -10.01
N GLU A 44 3.93 11.45 -9.60
CA GLU A 44 4.07 12.57 -10.52
C GLU A 44 5.56 12.82 -10.79
N GLU A 45 5.88 13.61 -11.79
CA GLU A 45 7.26 13.81 -12.24
C GLU A 45 8.18 14.32 -11.13
N GLU A 46 7.72 15.27 -10.31
CA GLU A 46 8.50 15.84 -9.20
C GLU A 46 8.63 14.89 -8.01
N GLU A 47 7.93 13.77 -8.04
CA GLU A 47 7.92 12.78 -6.96
C GLU A 47 8.77 11.55 -7.23
N LEU A 48 9.38 11.43 -8.42
CA LEU A 48 10.03 10.21 -8.89
C LEU A 48 11.10 9.66 -7.95
N ASN A 49 11.75 10.51 -7.17
CA ASN A 49 12.75 10.12 -6.18
C ASN A 49 12.27 10.33 -4.74
N ASP A 50 10.98 10.56 -4.54
CA ASP A 50 10.43 10.92 -3.24
C ASP A 50 9.07 10.26 -3.01
N PRO A 51 9.06 8.97 -2.63
CA PRO A 51 7.80 8.27 -2.36
C PRO A 51 6.98 8.90 -1.22
N HIS A 52 7.64 9.47 -0.23
CA HIS A 52 6.98 10.15 0.89
C HIS A 52 6.15 11.34 0.41
N ARG A 53 6.70 12.16 -0.48
CA ARG A 53 5.97 13.28 -1.08
C ARG A 53 4.74 12.79 -1.86
N CYS A 54 4.90 11.71 -2.62
CA CYS A 54 3.79 11.12 -3.38
C CYS A 54 2.65 10.68 -2.47
N ILE A 55 2.94 9.95 -1.40
CA ILE A 55 1.87 9.44 -0.53
C ILE A 55 1.19 10.57 0.25
N LEU A 56 1.91 11.61 0.64
CA LEU A 56 1.29 12.78 1.29
C LEU A 56 0.34 13.51 0.35
N ARG A 57 0.70 13.67 -0.90
CA ARG A 57 -0.18 14.28 -1.91
C ARG A 57 -1.44 13.44 -2.13
N GLU A 58 -1.27 12.14 -2.36
CA GLU A 58 -2.40 11.23 -2.57
C GLU A 58 -3.33 11.19 -1.34
N MET A 59 -2.76 11.18 -0.14
CA MET A 59 -3.53 11.19 1.10
C MET A 59 -4.39 12.45 1.22
N GLN A 60 -3.84 13.61 0.87
CA GLN A 60 -4.59 14.87 0.89
C GLN A 60 -5.69 14.88 -0.17
N GLU A 61 -5.37 14.48 -1.40
CA GLU A 61 -6.34 14.48 -2.51
C GLU A 61 -7.49 13.50 -2.28
N GLU A 62 -7.20 12.32 -1.76
CA GLU A 62 -8.21 11.25 -1.64
C GLU A 62 -8.92 11.23 -0.29
N LEU A 63 -8.24 11.57 0.80
CA LEU A 63 -8.78 11.46 2.16
C LEU A 63 -8.93 12.81 2.87
N GLY A 64 -8.38 13.88 2.30
CA GLY A 64 -8.38 15.19 2.95
C GLY A 64 -7.52 15.26 4.21
N LEU A 65 -6.59 14.31 4.38
CA LEU A 65 -5.67 14.29 5.52
C LEU A 65 -4.37 14.99 5.17
N VAL A 66 -3.79 15.66 6.16
CA VAL A 66 -2.45 16.21 6.09
C VAL A 66 -1.53 15.44 7.05
N GLU A 67 -0.22 15.66 6.93
CA GLU A 67 0.77 14.92 7.73
C GLU A 67 0.52 15.03 9.23
N ASP A 68 0.08 16.19 9.72
CA ASP A 68 -0.23 16.40 11.13
C ASP A 68 -1.42 15.59 11.65
N ASP A 69 -2.24 15.05 10.77
CA ASP A 69 -3.38 14.20 11.16
C ASP A 69 -3.00 12.77 11.47
N ILE A 70 -1.78 12.37 11.10
CA ILE A 70 -1.31 11.00 11.23
C ILE A 70 -0.01 10.93 12.04
N GLU A 71 0.30 9.74 12.52
CA GLU A 71 1.54 9.43 13.22
C GLU A 71 2.15 8.13 12.72
N GLY A 72 3.47 8.01 12.85
CA GLY A 72 4.20 6.80 12.48
C GLY A 72 4.20 6.50 10.99
N LEU A 73 4.03 7.50 10.13
CA LEU A 73 4.11 7.30 8.68
C LEU A 73 5.48 6.75 8.30
N SER A 74 5.49 5.58 7.69
CA SER A 74 6.73 4.89 7.41
C SER A 74 6.59 4.00 6.17
N LEU A 75 7.58 4.05 5.28
CA LEU A 75 7.69 3.11 4.17
C LEU A 75 8.11 1.76 4.74
N ARG A 76 7.27 0.75 4.54
CA ARG A 76 7.49 -0.55 5.14
C ARG A 76 7.74 -1.66 4.13
N TYR A 77 7.23 -1.51 2.91
CA TYR A 77 7.36 -2.52 1.87
C TYR A 77 7.58 -1.89 0.51
N ILE A 78 8.42 -2.54 -0.28
CA ILE A 78 8.55 -2.27 -1.71
C ILE A 78 8.36 -3.60 -2.42
N THR A 79 7.43 -3.67 -3.37
CA THR A 79 7.25 -4.86 -4.20
C THR A 79 7.51 -4.56 -5.66
N HIS A 80 8.04 -5.55 -6.35
CA HIS A 80 8.31 -5.49 -7.78
C HIS A 80 7.60 -6.65 -8.46
N ARG A 81 7.01 -6.36 -9.61
CA ARG A 81 6.40 -7.36 -10.47
C ARG A 81 6.59 -7.00 -11.93
N LEU A 82 7.10 -7.94 -12.72
CA LEU A 82 7.17 -7.78 -14.18
C LEU A 82 5.88 -8.30 -14.79
N ALA A 83 5.12 -7.43 -15.41
CA ALA A 83 3.86 -7.79 -16.04
C ALA A 83 3.58 -6.88 -17.24
N LYS A 84 3.23 -7.49 -18.37
CA LYS A 84 2.82 -6.76 -19.59
C LYS A 84 3.85 -5.70 -20.03
N GLY A 85 5.13 -6.03 -19.98
CA GLY A 85 6.21 -5.12 -20.38
C GLY A 85 6.48 -3.98 -19.40
N GLU A 86 5.96 -4.07 -18.17
CA GLU A 86 6.18 -3.08 -17.13
C GLU A 86 6.78 -3.72 -15.88
N ILE A 87 7.74 -3.05 -15.29
CA ILE A 87 8.15 -3.33 -13.91
C ILE A 87 7.28 -2.46 -13.02
N ARG A 88 6.36 -3.10 -12.33
CA ARG A 88 5.45 -2.43 -11.40
C ARG A 88 6.09 -2.39 -10.04
N GLN A 89 6.40 -1.20 -9.56
CA GLN A 89 7.02 -0.94 -8.27
C GLN A 89 5.99 -0.28 -7.36
N ASN A 90 5.63 -0.99 -6.27
CA ASN A 90 4.67 -0.48 -5.30
C ASN A 90 5.39 -0.18 -4.00
N TYR A 91 5.20 1.02 -3.50
CA TYR A 91 5.77 1.53 -2.25
C TYR A 91 4.64 1.60 -1.23
N TYR A 92 4.70 0.75 -0.20
CA TYR A 92 3.62 0.62 0.79
C TYR A 92 4.01 1.30 2.09
N PHE A 93 3.20 2.28 2.46
CA PHE A 93 3.32 3.02 3.71
C PHE A 93 2.27 2.54 4.70
N PHE A 94 2.60 2.63 5.96
CA PHE A 94 1.68 2.42 7.08
C PHE A 94 1.72 3.63 7.99
N ALA A 95 0.59 3.95 8.61
CA ALA A 95 0.46 5.04 9.56
C ALA A 95 -0.76 4.81 10.43
N LYS A 96 -0.89 5.61 11.49
CA LYS A 96 -2.08 5.67 12.35
C LYS A 96 -2.65 7.06 12.34
N LEU A 97 -3.98 7.18 12.47
CA LEU A 97 -4.61 8.45 12.74
C LEU A 97 -4.26 8.87 14.18
N LYS A 98 -3.92 10.15 14.37
CA LYS A 98 -3.72 10.69 15.72
C LYS A 98 -5.01 10.68 16.52
N GLU A 99 -6.12 10.99 15.85
CA GLU A 99 -7.47 10.96 16.43
C GLU A 99 -8.39 10.19 15.50
N ASP A 100 -9.17 9.27 16.06
CA ASP A 100 -10.19 8.56 15.31
C ASP A 100 -11.20 9.55 14.76
N ARG A 101 -11.46 9.44 13.47
CA ARG A 101 -12.50 10.20 12.81
C ARG A 101 -13.04 9.43 11.62
N GLU A 102 -14.26 9.78 11.24
CA GLU A 102 -14.86 9.21 10.05
C GLU A 102 -14.19 9.80 8.80
N LEU A 103 -13.80 8.92 7.90
CA LEU A 103 -13.15 9.29 6.63
C LEU A 103 -14.05 8.87 5.47
N SER A 104 -13.97 9.62 4.39
CA SER A 104 -14.65 9.27 3.15
C SER A 104 -13.70 9.44 1.97
N SER A 105 -13.99 8.73 0.89
CA SER A 105 -13.24 8.80 -0.35
C SER A 105 -14.22 8.83 -1.52
N ASN A 106 -13.89 9.60 -2.55
CA ASN A 106 -14.65 9.59 -3.81
C ASN A 106 -14.28 8.44 -4.74
N GLU A 107 -13.25 7.64 -4.36
CA GLU A 107 -12.78 6.50 -5.12
C GLU A 107 -13.49 5.19 -4.78
N GLY A 108 -14.24 5.15 -3.67
CA GLY A 108 -14.96 3.97 -3.20
C GLY A 108 -15.36 4.10 -1.74
N GLN A 109 -15.64 2.96 -1.10
CA GLN A 109 -16.02 2.90 0.31
C GLN A 109 -14.82 2.55 1.19
N LEU A 110 -14.55 3.38 2.18
CA LEU A 110 -13.55 3.08 3.20
C LEU A 110 -14.17 2.14 4.25
N ARG A 111 -13.48 1.05 4.54
CA ARG A 111 -13.92 0.04 5.51
C ARG A 111 -12.76 -0.35 6.42
N TRP A 112 -12.98 -0.25 7.72
CA TRP A 112 -12.09 -0.88 8.68
C TRP A 112 -12.36 -2.38 8.68
N VAL A 113 -11.32 -3.16 8.38
CA VAL A 113 -11.43 -4.62 8.32
C VAL A 113 -10.53 -5.23 9.38
N SER A 114 -11.03 -6.24 10.06
CA SER A 114 -10.23 -6.94 11.07
C SER A 114 -9.11 -7.74 10.42
N TYR A 115 -8.01 -7.93 11.14
CA TYR A 115 -6.88 -8.72 10.64
C TYR A 115 -7.30 -10.14 10.27
N GLU A 116 -8.25 -10.72 10.98
CA GLU A 116 -8.76 -12.07 10.73
C GLU A 116 -9.52 -12.17 9.41
N GLN A 117 -10.12 -11.09 8.93
CA GLN A 117 -10.85 -11.07 7.67
C GLN A 117 -9.95 -10.98 6.44
N ILE A 118 -8.75 -10.41 6.59
CA ILE A 118 -7.86 -10.10 5.46
C ILE A 118 -7.62 -11.31 4.54
N PRO A 119 -7.33 -12.53 5.03
CA PRO A 119 -7.06 -13.65 4.14
C PRO A 119 -8.17 -13.96 3.15
N GLU A 120 -9.41 -13.67 3.50
CA GLU A 120 -10.60 -13.96 2.69
C GLU A 120 -11.01 -12.83 1.74
N LEU A 121 -10.38 -11.65 1.87
CA LEU A 121 -10.76 -10.50 1.06
C LEU A 121 -10.11 -10.53 -0.33
N PRO A 122 -10.85 -10.19 -1.39
CA PRO A 122 -10.27 -10.05 -2.72
C PRO A 122 -9.37 -8.80 -2.77
N MET A 123 -8.10 -8.99 -3.07
CA MET A 123 -7.08 -7.96 -3.15
C MET A 123 -6.17 -8.18 -4.37
N PRO A 124 -5.54 -7.13 -4.90
CA PRO A 124 -4.47 -7.32 -5.87
C PRO A 124 -3.37 -8.21 -5.30
N VAL A 125 -2.78 -9.03 -6.13
CA VAL A 125 -1.87 -10.10 -5.73
C VAL A 125 -0.68 -9.63 -4.89
N SER A 126 0.04 -8.60 -5.32
CA SER A 126 1.19 -8.09 -4.56
C SER A 126 0.77 -7.48 -3.22
N ALA A 127 -0.33 -6.74 -3.21
CA ALA A 127 -0.87 -6.15 -1.98
C ALA A 127 -1.31 -7.23 -1.00
N LYS A 128 -1.95 -8.30 -1.48
CA LYS A 128 -2.38 -9.43 -0.65
C LYS A 128 -1.18 -10.09 0.03
N HIS A 129 -0.15 -10.41 -0.74
CA HIS A 129 1.07 -11.02 -0.18
C HIS A 129 1.75 -10.09 0.82
N MET A 130 1.80 -8.80 0.51
CA MET A 130 2.40 -7.80 1.40
C MET A 130 1.64 -7.70 2.71
N ILE A 131 0.32 -7.55 2.67
CA ILE A 131 -0.46 -7.38 3.91
C ILE A 131 -0.43 -8.65 4.77
N LEU A 132 -0.41 -9.84 4.17
CA LEU A 132 -0.28 -11.09 4.92
C LEU A 132 1.08 -11.19 5.61
N HIS A 133 2.15 -10.76 4.94
CA HIS A 133 3.47 -10.68 5.57
C HIS A 133 3.50 -9.66 6.71
N TYR A 134 2.87 -8.50 6.51
CA TYR A 134 2.74 -7.50 7.56
C TYR A 134 2.05 -8.08 8.80
N LEU A 135 0.92 -8.78 8.62
CA LEU A 135 0.18 -9.35 9.74
C LEU A 135 0.95 -10.41 10.52
N SER A 136 1.74 -11.23 9.82
CA SER A 136 2.50 -12.32 10.46
C SER A 136 3.87 -11.89 10.97
N THR A 137 4.47 -10.88 10.39
CA THR A 137 5.88 -10.53 10.62
C THR A 137 6.12 -9.05 10.77
N GLY A 138 5.83 -8.26 9.74
CA GLY A 138 6.25 -6.87 9.67
C GLY A 138 5.63 -5.96 10.72
N ARG A 139 4.43 -6.25 11.19
CA ARG A 139 3.78 -5.42 12.21
C ARG A 139 4.47 -5.46 13.58
N PHE A 140 5.35 -6.45 13.79
CA PHE A 140 6.08 -6.62 15.05
C PHE A 140 7.46 -5.96 15.03
N ASP A 141 7.85 -5.35 13.92
CA ASP A 141 9.11 -4.63 13.79
C ASP A 141 8.93 -3.36 12.96
N GLU A 142 10.02 -2.66 12.66
CA GLU A 142 10.03 -1.44 11.82
C GLU A 142 10.86 -1.62 10.56
N THR A 143 11.18 -2.86 10.20
CA THR A 143 12.03 -3.18 9.07
C THR A 143 11.36 -2.81 7.75
N LEU A 144 12.14 -2.30 6.81
CA LEU A 144 11.74 -2.16 5.42
C LEU A 144 11.98 -3.49 4.71
N TYR A 145 10.95 -4.03 4.07
CA TYR A 145 11.03 -5.28 3.31
C TYR A 145 10.90 -5.00 1.82
N CYS A 146 11.65 -5.75 1.02
CA CYS A 146 11.55 -5.72 -0.43
C CYS A 146 11.16 -7.11 -0.94
N GLY A 147 10.22 -7.18 -1.88
CA GLY A 147 9.76 -8.45 -2.42
C GLY A 147 9.54 -8.42 -3.92
N ILE A 148 9.78 -9.57 -4.54
CA ILE A 148 9.47 -9.79 -5.96
C ILE A 148 8.26 -10.71 -6.02
N THR A 149 7.19 -10.25 -6.67
CA THR A 149 5.98 -11.04 -6.85
C THR A 149 6.10 -11.89 -8.10
N GLU A 150 5.97 -13.18 -7.90
CA GLU A 150 5.97 -14.20 -8.95
C GLU A 150 4.68 -15.02 -8.88
N GLU A 151 4.51 -15.95 -9.78
CA GLU A 151 3.32 -16.80 -9.84
C GLU A 151 3.10 -17.61 -8.54
N GLY A 152 4.18 -18.05 -7.91
CA GLY A 152 4.14 -18.83 -6.68
C GLY A 152 4.04 -18.03 -5.38
N GLY A 153 4.08 -16.72 -5.44
CA GLY A 153 4.03 -15.86 -4.25
C GLY A 153 5.01 -14.71 -4.30
N THR A 154 5.21 -14.06 -3.17
CA THR A 154 6.18 -12.98 -3.01
C THR A 154 7.17 -13.36 -1.92
N ASN A 155 8.45 -13.33 -2.26
CA ASN A 155 9.52 -13.56 -1.29
C ASN A 155 10.00 -12.21 -0.76
N PHE A 156 9.80 -11.96 0.54
CA PHE A 156 10.19 -10.69 1.18
C PHE A 156 11.55 -10.83 1.85
N VAL A 157 12.42 -9.87 1.56
CA VAL A 157 13.76 -9.79 2.11
C VAL A 157 13.88 -8.52 2.93
N PRO A 158 14.36 -8.59 4.18
CA PRO A 158 14.60 -7.37 4.96
C PRO A 158 15.73 -6.57 4.30
N MET A 159 15.51 -5.26 4.21
CA MET A 159 16.47 -4.32 3.63
C MET A 159 17.15 -3.58 4.76
N ALA A 160 18.37 -3.96 5.06
CA ALA A 160 19.19 -3.28 6.06
C ALA A 160 20.02 -2.16 5.42
N GLU A 161 20.29 -1.13 6.18
CA GLU A 161 21.18 -0.08 5.71
C GLU A 161 22.60 -0.63 5.49
N PHE A 162 23.17 -0.31 4.36
CA PHE A 162 24.51 -0.76 4.01
C PHE A 162 25.56 0.18 4.64
N GLU A 163 26.37 -0.36 5.52
CA GLU A 163 27.47 0.35 6.18
C GLU A 163 28.78 0.01 5.48
N GLY A 164 28.93 0.46 4.25
CA GLY A 164 30.07 0.05 3.47
C GLY A 164 31.07 1.11 3.11
#